data_df24a66a5099246a81f3a6853428d51a
#
_entry.id   df24a66a5099246a81f3a6853428d51a
#
_cell.length_a   1.000
_cell.length_b   1.000
_cell.length_c   1.000
_cell.angle_alpha   90.00
_cell.angle_beta   90.00
_cell.angle_gamma   90.00
#
_symmetry.space_group_name_H-M   'P 1'
#
loop_
_entity.id
_entity.type
_entity.pdbx_description
1 polymer ?
#
loop_
_entity_poly.entity_id
_entity_poly.type
_entity_poly.pdbx_seq_one_letter_code
_entity_poly.pdbx_strand_id
1 'polypeptide(L)'
;MAELVDALDLGSSIARCESSSLSFRTIHSMYNFGANMQISIDKNEGLERNLTVSIPAEDIKSKVADKLKEISKQVKIKGFRPGRVPNNVLNNKFGKHARQEVLGEMMNSIIQDAVKEHELSIAEAPQVTEAKDLDDGGYSFKAKLEVLPEIPEIDFSKVKVKNETAEVDDNDVDGMIAKLQKQKQEWKDSKAAIKKGDLVTIEYVAKKGKKNVHPEEGKEKMGILLGESGVPDELVSAIVGMKIEESKSEEIEFPEAFNVKPMAGQKLKIDFEVVSHKRGKLPKVDEEFVKSFGVDSGKEEDLRNEIADNLKRELKNVIQAKNKTAVLKALREEVKDLAISDKMIARESAALAHQSMEQARQMGIQNPPHPDHKNFEGLAKERILNSLLISNIAKKQNVQVDYTKVREKIIEISQTFENPSEIVEYYYKTPELLSSIEGSVLENQVIDWVTANVDLSSKKVSFDKIMESA
;
A
#
# COMPACT_ATOMS: atom_id res chain seq x y z
N MET A 1 5.82 -11.27 8.68
CA MET A 1 5.40 -10.09 9.47
C MET A 1 6.43 -8.94 9.44
N ALA A 2 7.27 -8.89 8.42
CA ALA A 2 8.27 -7.81 8.22
C ALA A 2 8.06 -6.99 6.94
N GLU A 3 6.96 -7.19 6.21
CA GLU A 3 6.90 -6.82 4.77
C GLU A 3 5.88 -5.74 4.40
N LEU A 4 5.34 -5.03 5.39
CA LEU A 4 4.48 -3.87 5.13
C LEU A 4 5.26 -2.54 5.17
N VAL A 5 6.59 -2.60 5.35
CA VAL A 5 7.43 -1.44 5.69
C VAL A 5 8.03 -0.74 4.48
N ASP A 6 8.23 -1.43 3.36
CA ASP A 6 8.97 -0.86 2.20
C ASP A 6 8.17 0.12 1.32
N ALA A 7 6.91 0.37 1.63
CA ALA A 7 6.04 1.15 0.75
C ALA A 7 6.00 2.66 1.06
N LEU A 8 6.66 3.15 2.12
CA LEU A 8 6.51 4.53 2.60
C LEU A 8 7.80 5.31 2.83
N ASP A 9 8.92 4.87 2.27
CA ASP A 9 10.22 5.53 2.45
C ASP A 9 10.37 6.89 1.72
N LEU A 10 9.29 7.43 1.18
CA LEU A 10 9.24 8.80 0.65
C LEU A 10 8.97 9.87 1.71
N GLY A 11 8.67 9.48 2.96
CA GLY A 11 8.22 10.38 4.01
C GLY A 11 9.26 10.85 5.02
N SER A 12 10.42 10.19 5.13
CA SER A 12 11.32 10.43 6.27
C SER A 12 12.28 11.62 6.16
N SER A 13 12.30 12.34 5.03
CA SER A 13 13.19 13.50 4.84
C SER A 13 12.54 14.88 4.98
N ILE A 14 11.23 14.98 5.30
CA ILE A 14 10.49 16.25 5.18
C ILE A 14 10.28 16.99 6.51
N ALA A 15 10.63 16.41 7.63
CA ALA A 15 10.40 17.04 8.94
C ALA A 15 11.61 17.86 9.42
N ARG A 16 11.87 19.01 8.82
CA ARG A 16 12.48 20.21 9.44
C ARG A 16 12.84 21.24 8.38
N CYS A 17 11.96 22.15 8.07
CA CYS A 17 12.33 23.49 7.59
C CYS A 17 11.18 24.47 7.86
N GLU A 18 11.48 25.49 8.63
CA GLU A 18 10.62 26.64 8.91
C GLU A 18 10.51 27.57 7.71
N SER A 19 9.42 28.30 7.68
CA SER A 19 8.88 29.16 6.64
C SER A 19 9.73 30.32 6.16
N SER A 20 9.64 30.69 4.89
CA SER A 20 9.20 32.04 4.45
C SER A 20 9.11 32.16 2.92
N SER A 21 8.13 32.93 2.48
CA SER A 21 7.75 33.26 1.11
C SER A 21 8.74 34.20 0.44
N LEU A 22 8.97 34.08 -0.91
CA LEU A 22 8.91 35.17 -1.89
C LEU A 22 9.52 34.83 -3.28
N SER A 23 8.70 35.09 -4.27
CA SER A 23 8.93 35.60 -5.64
C SER A 23 9.91 34.94 -6.62
N PHE A 24 9.36 34.62 -7.79
CA PHE A 24 10.01 34.31 -9.07
C PHE A 24 11.07 35.35 -9.44
N ARG A 25 12.30 34.90 -9.58
CA ARG A 25 13.32 35.57 -10.41
C ARG A 25 14.28 34.52 -10.92
N THR A 26 14.54 34.56 -12.24
CA THR A 26 15.71 33.92 -12.86
C THR A 26 16.96 34.43 -12.17
N ILE A 27 17.55 33.62 -11.28
CA ILE A 27 18.73 34.03 -10.53
C ILE A 27 19.88 33.14 -10.95
N HIS A 28 20.79 33.67 -11.72
CA HIS A 28 22.20 33.31 -11.63
C HIS A 28 22.66 33.76 -10.25
N SER A 29 22.51 32.89 -9.27
CA SER A 29 23.00 33.14 -7.92
C SER A 29 24.38 32.53 -7.80
N MET A 30 25.40 33.37 -7.95
CA MET A 30 26.75 33.06 -7.48
C MET A 30 26.81 33.34 -5.99
N TYR A 31 26.85 32.30 -5.18
CA TYR A 31 27.06 32.42 -3.73
C TYR A 31 28.46 31.98 -3.33
N ASN A 32 29.08 32.76 -2.41
CA ASN A 32 30.37 32.47 -1.84
C ASN A 32 30.23 31.61 -0.59
N PHE A 33 30.43 30.32 -0.72
CA PHE A 33 30.65 29.39 0.39
C PHE A 33 32.18 29.40 0.73
N GLY A 34 32.56 30.09 1.80
CA GLY A 34 34.00 30.37 2.03
C GLY A 34 34.52 31.39 1.02
N ALA A 35 35.52 32.17 1.31
CA ALA A 35 35.89 33.36 0.55
C ALA A 35 36.12 33.16 -0.98
N ASN A 36 36.14 31.93 -1.52
CA ASN A 36 36.44 31.66 -2.93
C ASN A 36 35.73 30.45 -3.58
N MET A 37 34.71 29.86 -2.95
CA MET A 37 33.96 28.73 -3.56
C MET A 37 32.87 29.26 -4.48
N GLN A 38 32.80 28.77 -5.73
CA GLN A 38 31.77 29.14 -6.70
C GLN A 38 30.79 28.00 -6.90
N ILE A 39 29.51 28.26 -6.66
CA ILE A 39 28.40 27.34 -6.87
C ILE A 39 27.44 27.98 -7.86
N SER A 40 27.09 27.25 -8.93
CA SER A 40 26.04 27.67 -9.86
C SER A 40 25.03 26.53 -10.00
N ILE A 41 23.74 26.88 -9.97
CA ILE A 41 22.64 25.96 -10.25
C ILE A 41 21.95 26.44 -11.51
N ASP A 42 22.05 25.65 -12.56
CA ASP A 42 21.38 25.94 -13.84
C ASP A 42 20.03 25.17 -13.87
N LYS A 43 18.96 25.92 -14.16
CA LYS A 43 17.66 25.32 -14.45
C LYS A 43 17.72 24.72 -15.87
N ASN A 44 17.67 23.39 -15.95
CA ASN A 44 17.38 22.72 -17.22
C ASN A 44 15.85 22.66 -17.42
N GLU A 45 15.44 22.26 -18.62
CA GLU A 45 14.03 22.00 -18.88
C GLU A 45 13.50 20.90 -17.96
N GLY A 46 12.32 21.12 -17.36
CA GLY A 46 11.65 20.14 -16.50
C GLY A 46 12.15 20.09 -15.05
N LEU A 47 12.30 18.87 -14.52
CA LEU A 47 12.62 18.60 -13.12
C LEU A 47 14.12 18.48 -12.84
N GLU A 48 14.97 18.55 -13.87
CA GLU A 48 16.41 18.43 -13.73
C GLU A 48 17.05 19.77 -13.38
N ARG A 49 18.05 19.73 -12.49
CA ARG A 49 18.91 20.87 -12.14
C ARG A 49 20.35 20.40 -12.23
N ASN A 50 21.22 21.22 -12.82
CA ASN A 50 22.64 20.98 -12.85
C ASN A 50 23.34 21.87 -11.83
N LEU A 51 24.01 21.26 -10.88
CA LEU A 51 24.85 21.92 -9.90
C LEU A 51 26.29 21.86 -10.40
N THR A 52 26.94 23.01 -10.61
CA THR A 52 28.36 23.10 -10.95
C THR A 52 29.08 23.76 -9.79
N VAL A 53 30.12 23.09 -9.29
CA VAL A 53 30.89 23.53 -8.12
C VAL A 53 32.36 23.58 -8.45
N SER A 54 33.05 24.64 -8.02
CA SER A 54 34.51 24.74 -8.00
C SER A 54 35.02 24.92 -6.57
N ILE A 55 35.85 23.98 -6.13
CA ILE A 55 36.46 23.96 -4.81
C ILE A 55 37.89 24.47 -4.90
N PRO A 56 38.27 25.53 -4.16
CA PRO A 56 39.63 26.06 -4.15
C PRO A 56 40.66 25.07 -3.62
N ALA A 57 41.88 25.13 -4.15
CA ALA A 57 43.00 24.28 -3.72
C ALA A 57 43.33 24.41 -2.23
N GLU A 58 43.16 25.61 -1.66
CA GLU A 58 43.47 25.91 -0.26
C GLU A 58 42.55 25.16 0.70
N ASP A 59 41.24 25.10 0.39
CA ASP A 59 40.26 24.41 1.21
C ASP A 59 40.50 22.89 1.20
N ILE A 60 40.82 22.34 0.01
CA ILE A 60 41.17 20.93 -0.12
C ILE A 60 42.43 20.62 0.69
N LYS A 61 43.49 21.43 0.58
CA LYS A 61 44.74 21.24 1.30
C LYS A 61 44.55 21.26 2.81
N SER A 62 43.76 22.21 3.29
CA SER A 62 43.43 22.34 4.70
C SER A 62 42.73 21.10 5.26
N LYS A 63 41.65 20.69 4.61
CA LYS A 63 40.88 19.48 4.96
C LYS A 63 41.71 18.20 4.89
N VAL A 64 42.53 18.04 3.86
CA VAL A 64 43.47 16.90 3.69
C VAL A 64 44.49 16.87 4.82
N ALA A 65 45.01 18.02 5.22
CA ALA A 65 45.98 18.09 6.33
C ALA A 65 45.31 17.66 7.67
N ASP A 66 44.07 18.07 7.91
CA ASP A 66 43.36 17.64 9.09
C ASP A 66 43.03 16.16 9.08
N LYS A 67 42.58 15.60 7.95
CA LYS A 67 42.33 14.17 7.78
C LYS A 67 43.61 13.33 7.98
N LEU A 68 44.78 13.80 7.48
CA LEU A 68 46.05 13.17 7.71
C LEU A 68 46.46 13.18 9.19
N LYS A 69 46.13 14.26 9.95
CA LYS A 69 46.35 14.28 11.42
C LYS A 69 45.45 13.24 12.12
N GLU A 70 44.21 13.04 11.68
CA GLU A 70 43.33 12.00 12.22
C GLU A 70 43.89 10.59 11.92
N ILE A 71 44.27 10.32 10.68
CA ILE A 71 44.89 9.06 10.25
C ILE A 71 46.13 8.80 11.07
N SER A 72 46.97 9.83 11.34
CA SER A 72 48.18 9.73 12.15
C SER A 72 47.95 9.18 13.56
N LYS A 73 46.79 9.49 14.17
CA LYS A 73 46.42 8.99 15.51
C LYS A 73 46.02 7.50 15.50
N GLN A 74 45.51 7.02 14.41
CA GLN A 74 44.96 5.65 14.29
C GLN A 74 45.93 4.65 13.73
N VAL A 75 46.86 5.04 12.84
CA VAL A 75 47.70 4.15 12.07
C VAL A 75 49.04 3.87 12.78
N LYS A 76 49.42 2.58 12.83
CA LYS A 76 50.74 2.14 13.29
C LYS A 76 51.71 2.01 12.10
N ILE A 77 52.69 2.91 12.02
CA ILE A 77 53.73 2.90 11.00
C ILE A 77 55.06 2.42 11.63
N LYS A 78 55.70 1.44 11.03
CA LYS A 78 56.99 0.95 11.49
C LYS A 78 58.00 2.11 11.60
N GLY A 79 58.60 2.26 12.77
CA GLY A 79 59.59 3.33 13.05
C GLY A 79 59.02 4.62 13.66
N PHE A 80 57.71 4.75 13.81
CA PHE A 80 57.07 5.95 14.37
C PHE A 80 56.05 5.62 15.46
N ARG A 81 55.95 6.44 16.48
CA ARG A 81 54.92 6.35 17.51
C ARG A 81 53.60 6.89 16.93
N PRO A 82 52.45 6.25 17.18
CA PRO A 82 51.14 6.78 16.77
C PRO A 82 50.97 8.25 17.20
N GLY A 83 50.51 9.09 16.28
CA GLY A 83 50.32 10.53 16.49
C GLY A 83 51.58 11.39 16.34
N ARG A 84 52.77 10.79 16.09
CA ARG A 84 54.05 11.53 15.90
C ARG A 84 54.76 11.19 14.58
N VAL A 85 54.00 10.81 13.55
CA VAL A 85 54.51 10.55 12.21
C VAL A 85 54.68 11.88 11.47
N PRO A 86 55.86 12.12 10.82
CA PRO A 86 56.08 13.34 10.04
C PRO A 86 55.07 13.44 8.86
N ASN A 87 54.59 14.65 8.59
CA ASN A 87 53.57 14.91 7.56
C ASN A 87 54.00 14.42 6.17
N ASN A 88 55.29 14.48 5.82
CA ASN A 88 55.80 13.99 4.54
C ASN A 88 55.62 12.46 4.39
N VAL A 89 55.81 11.68 5.46
CA VAL A 89 55.64 10.23 5.45
C VAL A 89 54.14 9.88 5.36
N LEU A 90 53.29 10.62 6.06
CA LEU A 90 51.86 10.47 5.98
C LEU A 90 51.33 10.79 4.59
N ASN A 91 51.76 11.92 4.02
CA ASN A 91 51.32 12.35 2.71
C ASN A 91 51.74 11.37 1.60
N ASN A 92 53.00 10.84 1.67
CA ASN A 92 53.47 9.87 0.71
C ASN A 92 52.70 8.55 0.76
N LYS A 93 52.26 8.10 1.96
CA LYS A 93 51.56 6.82 2.12
C LYS A 93 50.07 6.92 2.00
N PHE A 94 49.47 7.99 2.51
CA PHE A 94 48.02 8.14 2.66
C PHE A 94 47.45 9.36 1.96
N GLY A 95 48.29 10.25 1.41
CA GLY A 95 47.85 11.53 0.81
C GLY A 95 46.84 11.38 -0.27
N LYS A 96 47.01 10.41 -1.20
CA LYS A 96 46.01 10.14 -2.26
C LYS A 96 44.67 9.66 -1.69
N HIS A 97 44.72 8.75 -0.75
CA HIS A 97 43.50 8.21 -0.12
C HIS A 97 42.78 9.28 0.69
N ALA A 98 43.51 10.03 1.53
CA ALA A 98 42.95 11.14 2.31
C ALA A 98 42.35 12.20 1.39
N ARG A 99 42.98 12.54 0.24
CA ARG A 99 42.41 13.50 -0.73
C ARG A 99 41.11 12.98 -1.34
N GLN A 100 41.04 11.72 -1.73
CA GLN A 100 39.81 11.12 -2.30
C GLN A 100 38.68 11.11 -1.29
N GLU A 101 38.96 10.73 -0.04
CA GLU A 101 37.98 10.68 1.03
C GLU A 101 37.46 12.11 1.34
N VAL A 102 38.36 13.08 1.51
CA VAL A 102 38.01 14.48 1.73
C VAL A 102 37.19 15.07 0.60
N LEU A 103 37.57 14.79 -0.66
CA LEU A 103 36.78 15.28 -1.80
C LEU A 103 35.38 14.69 -1.81
N GLY A 104 35.21 13.38 -1.48
CA GLY A 104 33.91 12.75 -1.34
C GLY A 104 33.06 13.39 -0.23
N GLU A 105 33.65 13.62 0.96
CA GLU A 105 32.99 14.28 2.08
C GLU A 105 32.60 15.72 1.72
N MET A 106 33.50 16.48 1.09
CA MET A 106 33.22 17.87 0.66
C MET A 106 32.13 17.93 -0.39
N MET A 107 32.14 17.07 -1.42
CA MET A 107 31.12 17.02 -2.44
C MET A 107 29.74 16.76 -1.82
N ASN A 108 29.63 15.77 -0.94
CA ASN A 108 28.37 15.47 -0.26
C ASN A 108 27.87 16.62 0.59
N SER A 109 28.75 17.26 1.37
CA SER A 109 28.39 18.41 2.20
C SER A 109 27.91 19.58 1.33
N ILE A 110 28.66 19.94 0.29
CA ILE A 110 28.31 21.06 -0.59
C ILE A 110 26.97 20.83 -1.30
N ILE A 111 26.73 19.61 -1.77
CA ILE A 111 25.44 19.26 -2.40
C ILE A 111 24.29 19.41 -1.39
N GLN A 112 24.45 18.90 -0.16
CA GLN A 112 23.44 19.04 0.88
C GLN A 112 23.18 20.49 1.26
N ASP A 113 24.25 21.30 1.38
CA ASP A 113 24.14 22.70 1.71
C ASP A 113 23.46 23.48 0.58
N ALA A 114 23.82 23.22 -0.69
CA ALA A 114 23.16 23.81 -1.85
C ALA A 114 21.67 23.46 -1.93
N VAL A 115 21.31 22.19 -1.66
CA VAL A 115 19.92 21.74 -1.63
C VAL A 115 19.12 22.48 -0.53
N LYS A 116 19.71 22.66 0.66
CA LYS A 116 19.07 23.39 1.77
C LYS A 116 18.92 24.88 1.49
N GLU A 117 19.97 25.50 0.97
CA GLU A 117 19.99 26.95 0.72
C GLU A 117 19.00 27.37 -0.37
N HIS A 118 18.87 26.53 -1.39
CA HIS A 118 17.91 26.75 -2.49
C HIS A 118 16.53 26.14 -2.23
N GLU A 119 16.28 25.63 -1.01
CA GLU A 119 15.00 24.99 -0.61
C GLU A 119 14.54 23.91 -1.61
N LEU A 120 15.50 23.22 -2.24
CA LEU A 120 15.18 22.20 -3.24
C LEU A 120 14.68 20.92 -2.58
N SER A 121 13.52 20.46 -2.98
CA SER A 121 13.04 19.13 -2.63
C SER A 121 13.54 18.15 -3.68
N ILE A 122 14.55 17.33 -3.36
CA ILE A 122 15.14 16.37 -4.29
C ILE A 122 14.32 15.08 -4.34
N ALA A 123 14.12 14.57 -5.55
CA ALA A 123 13.40 13.31 -5.80
C ALA A 123 14.29 12.08 -5.62
N GLU A 124 15.58 12.22 -5.95
CA GLU A 124 16.56 11.13 -5.88
C GLU A 124 17.93 11.63 -5.45
N ALA A 125 18.79 10.67 -5.03
CA ALA A 125 20.17 10.98 -4.68
C ALA A 125 20.89 11.67 -5.84
N PRO A 126 21.63 12.77 -5.58
CA PRO A 126 22.36 13.52 -6.57
C PRO A 126 23.37 12.65 -7.33
N GLN A 127 23.47 12.80 -8.65
CA GLN A 127 24.42 12.06 -9.47
C GLN A 127 25.56 12.97 -9.91
N VAL A 128 26.79 12.66 -9.52
CA VAL A 128 27.98 13.35 -10.02
C VAL A 128 28.25 12.88 -11.45
N THR A 129 28.15 13.79 -12.41
CA THR A 129 28.32 13.51 -13.85
C THR A 129 29.72 13.80 -14.36
N GLU A 130 30.35 14.82 -13.82
CA GLU A 130 31.72 15.22 -14.17
C GLU A 130 32.48 15.59 -12.92
N ALA A 131 33.72 15.21 -12.86
CA ALA A 131 34.62 15.55 -11.76
C ALA A 131 36.07 15.64 -12.30
N LYS A 132 36.73 16.75 -12.05
CA LYS A 132 38.09 17.00 -12.56
C LYS A 132 38.94 17.84 -11.61
N ASP A 133 40.24 17.53 -11.56
CA ASP A 133 41.24 18.39 -10.95
C ASP A 133 41.45 19.63 -11.85
N LEU A 134 41.62 20.79 -11.20
CA LEU A 134 41.95 22.05 -11.86
C LEU A 134 43.45 22.29 -11.85
N ASP A 135 43.97 23.06 -12.81
CA ASP A 135 45.41 23.35 -12.99
C ASP A 135 46.01 24.07 -11.78
N ASP A 136 45.19 24.79 -11.00
CA ASP A 136 45.60 25.48 -9.77
C ASP A 136 45.63 24.57 -8.53
N GLY A 137 45.31 23.28 -8.71
CA GLY A 137 45.19 22.28 -7.63
C GLY A 137 43.83 22.25 -6.94
N GLY A 138 42.88 23.05 -7.38
CA GLY A 138 41.47 22.97 -7.00
C GLY A 138 40.77 21.76 -7.61
N TYR A 139 39.45 21.67 -7.38
CA TYR A 139 38.62 20.58 -7.88
C TYR A 139 37.28 21.10 -8.34
N SER A 140 36.85 20.68 -9.53
CA SER A 140 35.52 21.04 -10.04
C SER A 140 34.71 19.78 -10.29
N PHE A 141 33.43 19.84 -9.92
CA PHE A 141 32.48 18.77 -10.22
C PHE A 141 31.13 19.32 -10.67
N LYS A 142 30.43 18.49 -11.45
CA LYS A 142 29.05 18.74 -11.81
C LYS A 142 28.17 17.62 -11.23
N ALA A 143 27.08 18.00 -10.60
CA ALA A 143 26.09 17.06 -10.10
C ALA A 143 24.73 17.36 -10.74
N LYS A 144 24.05 16.30 -11.18
CA LYS A 144 22.68 16.34 -11.68
C LYS A 144 21.74 16.07 -10.52
N LEU A 145 20.84 17.01 -10.27
CA LEU A 145 19.83 16.94 -9.25
C LEU A 145 18.46 16.79 -9.93
N GLU A 146 17.64 15.91 -9.43
CA GLU A 146 16.25 15.79 -9.85
C GLU A 146 15.36 16.30 -8.73
N VAL A 147 14.57 17.34 -8.99
CA VAL A 147 13.73 17.98 -8.00
C VAL A 147 12.29 17.49 -8.12
N LEU A 148 11.58 17.48 -6.99
CA LEU A 148 10.15 17.21 -6.99
C LEU A 148 9.40 18.33 -7.72
N PRO A 149 8.32 18.00 -8.44
CA PRO A 149 7.52 19.02 -9.12
C PRO A 149 6.82 19.93 -8.11
N GLU A 150 6.76 21.21 -8.44
CA GLU A 150 5.99 22.19 -7.66
C GLU A 150 4.49 22.01 -7.93
N ILE A 151 3.73 21.73 -6.89
CA ILE A 151 2.28 21.59 -6.99
C ILE A 151 1.66 22.98 -7.10
N PRO A 152 0.84 23.24 -8.15
CA PRO A 152 0.13 24.51 -8.30
C PRO A 152 -0.79 24.78 -7.11
N GLU A 153 -1.20 26.00 -6.96
CA GLU A 153 -2.19 26.36 -5.94
C GLU A 153 -3.56 25.80 -6.31
N ILE A 154 -4.12 24.98 -5.42
CA ILE A 154 -5.42 24.33 -5.61
C ILE A 154 -6.48 25.17 -4.91
N ASP A 155 -7.50 25.58 -5.66
CA ASP A 155 -8.70 26.22 -5.10
C ASP A 155 -9.71 25.14 -4.65
N PHE A 156 -9.61 24.75 -3.39
CA PHE A 156 -10.44 23.69 -2.82
C PHE A 156 -11.96 23.95 -2.94
N SER A 157 -12.37 25.23 -2.99
CA SER A 157 -13.78 25.58 -3.13
C SER A 157 -14.40 25.16 -4.48
N LYS A 158 -13.55 24.92 -5.48
CA LYS A 158 -13.97 24.48 -6.83
C LYS A 158 -13.88 22.96 -7.01
N VAL A 159 -13.19 22.28 -6.11
CA VAL A 159 -13.03 20.81 -6.17
C VAL A 159 -14.34 20.15 -5.78
N LYS A 160 -14.95 19.42 -6.72
CA LYS A 160 -16.22 18.69 -6.48
C LYS A 160 -15.94 17.24 -6.16
N VAL A 161 -16.34 16.80 -4.99
CA VAL A 161 -16.20 15.42 -4.54
C VAL A 161 -17.57 14.79 -4.40
N LYS A 162 -17.76 13.65 -5.07
CA LYS A 162 -18.97 12.82 -4.88
C LYS A 162 -18.68 11.80 -3.78
N ASN A 163 -19.44 11.91 -2.71
CA ASN A 163 -19.35 11.05 -1.54
C ASN A 163 -20.58 10.14 -1.46
N GLU A 164 -20.41 8.89 -1.09
CA GLU A 164 -21.50 7.97 -0.76
C GLU A 164 -21.59 7.83 0.76
N THR A 165 -22.81 7.88 1.28
CA THR A 165 -23.09 7.67 2.71
C THR A 165 -24.12 6.57 2.87
N ALA A 166 -24.03 5.79 3.92
CA ALA A 166 -25.01 4.80 4.33
C ALA A 166 -25.13 4.80 5.85
N GLU A 167 -26.20 4.23 6.34
CA GLU A 167 -26.45 4.01 7.76
C GLU A 167 -26.85 2.56 7.93
N VAL A 168 -26.45 1.96 9.06
CA VAL A 168 -26.88 0.61 9.44
C VAL A 168 -28.27 0.71 10.02
N ASP A 169 -29.19 -0.08 9.49
CA ASP A 169 -30.56 -0.19 9.99
C ASP A 169 -30.86 -1.58 10.62
N ASP A 170 -32.06 -1.76 11.16
CA ASP A 170 -32.45 -3.02 11.79
C ASP A 170 -32.50 -4.19 10.78
N ASN A 171 -32.77 -3.91 9.49
CA ASN A 171 -32.81 -4.95 8.46
C ASN A 171 -31.41 -5.49 8.19
N ASP A 172 -30.38 -4.63 8.25
CA ASP A 172 -28.99 -5.04 8.08
C ASP A 172 -28.55 -5.97 9.22
N VAL A 173 -28.97 -5.66 10.47
CA VAL A 173 -28.75 -6.47 11.66
C VAL A 173 -29.46 -7.81 11.55
N ASP A 174 -30.74 -7.80 11.12
CA ASP A 174 -31.53 -9.03 10.89
C ASP A 174 -30.91 -9.89 9.79
N GLY A 175 -30.44 -9.26 8.72
CA GLY A 175 -29.69 -9.93 7.64
C GLY A 175 -28.41 -10.62 8.13
N MET A 176 -27.67 -9.97 9.02
CA MET A 176 -26.46 -10.56 9.62
C MET A 176 -26.82 -11.72 10.55
N ILE A 177 -27.86 -11.60 11.41
CA ILE A 177 -28.34 -12.67 12.25
C ILE A 177 -28.74 -13.89 11.40
N ALA A 178 -29.46 -13.65 10.30
CA ALA A 178 -29.83 -14.72 9.37
C ALA A 178 -28.61 -15.40 8.73
N LYS A 179 -27.54 -14.66 8.41
CA LYS A 179 -26.25 -15.23 7.96
C LYS A 179 -25.61 -16.09 9.04
N LEU A 180 -25.58 -15.62 10.29
CA LEU A 180 -25.05 -16.36 11.44
C LEU A 180 -25.86 -17.64 11.71
N GLN A 181 -27.20 -17.58 11.63
CA GLN A 181 -28.05 -18.76 11.74
C GLN A 181 -27.77 -19.79 10.64
N LYS A 182 -27.51 -19.33 9.38
CA LYS A 182 -27.13 -20.23 8.28
C LYS A 182 -25.78 -20.90 8.52
N GLN A 183 -24.79 -20.20 9.10
CA GLN A 183 -23.49 -20.79 9.43
C GLN A 183 -23.59 -21.89 10.47
N LYS A 184 -24.52 -21.76 11.43
CA LYS A 184 -24.76 -22.72 12.52
C LYS A 184 -25.91 -23.68 12.24
N GLN A 185 -26.46 -23.73 11.00
CA GLN A 185 -27.59 -24.59 10.71
C GLN A 185 -27.23 -26.07 10.85
N GLU A 186 -28.16 -26.82 11.45
CA GLU A 186 -28.06 -28.26 11.57
C GLU A 186 -28.62 -28.95 10.32
N TRP A 187 -27.88 -29.91 9.79
CA TRP A 187 -28.31 -30.69 8.64
C TRP A 187 -28.97 -31.98 9.10
N LYS A 188 -30.27 -32.15 8.81
CA LYS A 188 -31.05 -33.35 9.14
C LYS A 188 -31.44 -34.11 7.87
N ASP A 189 -31.28 -35.40 7.88
CA ASP A 189 -31.72 -36.27 6.76
C ASP A 189 -33.21 -36.07 6.53
N SER A 190 -33.58 -35.94 5.24
CA SER A 190 -34.95 -35.65 4.83
C SER A 190 -35.32 -36.57 3.66
N LYS A 191 -36.55 -37.15 3.72
CA LYS A 191 -37.14 -37.91 2.60
C LYS A 191 -38.17 -37.07 1.83
N ALA A 192 -38.35 -35.83 2.16
CA ALA A 192 -39.28 -34.91 1.49
C ALA A 192 -38.73 -34.51 0.09
N ALA A 193 -39.56 -33.87 -0.73
CA ALA A 193 -39.11 -33.28 -1.97
C ALA A 193 -38.06 -32.19 -1.71
N ILE A 194 -36.99 -32.16 -2.49
CA ILE A 194 -35.84 -31.25 -2.38
C ILE A 194 -36.28 -29.82 -2.72
N LYS A 195 -35.78 -28.87 -1.92
CA LYS A 195 -36.00 -27.41 -2.09
C LYS A 195 -34.69 -26.64 -2.23
N LYS A 196 -34.76 -25.41 -2.72
CA LYS A 196 -33.62 -24.50 -2.62
C LYS A 196 -33.21 -24.32 -1.17
N GLY A 197 -31.90 -24.34 -0.90
CA GLY A 197 -31.32 -24.29 0.45
C GLY A 197 -31.08 -25.66 1.08
N ASP A 198 -31.48 -26.77 0.45
CA ASP A 198 -31.19 -28.12 0.94
C ASP A 198 -29.80 -28.56 0.45
N LEU A 199 -29.09 -29.37 1.26
CA LEU A 199 -27.83 -30.00 0.92
C LEU A 199 -28.13 -31.37 0.31
N VAL A 200 -27.72 -31.54 -0.94
CA VAL A 200 -27.99 -32.75 -1.70
C VAL A 200 -26.67 -33.36 -2.16
N THR A 201 -26.55 -34.68 -2.02
CA THR A 201 -25.46 -35.43 -2.64
C THR A 201 -26.00 -36.15 -3.84
N ILE A 202 -25.45 -35.87 -5.00
CA ILE A 202 -25.76 -36.59 -6.24
C ILE A 202 -24.58 -37.47 -6.61
N GLU A 203 -24.90 -38.62 -7.27
CA GLU A 203 -23.94 -39.45 -7.97
C GLU A 203 -24.15 -39.23 -9.46
N TYR A 204 -23.11 -38.83 -10.20
CA TYR A 204 -23.26 -38.32 -11.54
C TYR A 204 -22.20 -38.82 -12.53
N VAL A 205 -22.52 -38.71 -13.82
CA VAL A 205 -21.60 -38.85 -14.94
C VAL A 205 -21.89 -37.74 -15.96
N ALA A 206 -20.87 -36.99 -16.31
CA ALA A 206 -20.94 -35.96 -17.34
C ALA A 206 -20.48 -36.53 -18.69
N LYS A 207 -21.29 -36.34 -19.73
CA LYS A 207 -21.08 -36.93 -21.07
C LYS A 207 -21.10 -35.88 -22.16
N LYS A 208 -20.26 -36.09 -23.19
CA LYS A 208 -20.31 -35.34 -24.46
C LYS A 208 -20.63 -36.33 -25.58
N GLY A 209 -21.87 -36.37 -26.01
CA GLY A 209 -22.38 -37.43 -26.89
C GLY A 209 -22.36 -38.78 -26.19
N LYS A 210 -21.58 -39.75 -26.74
CA LYS A 210 -21.44 -41.10 -26.17
C LYS A 210 -20.24 -41.29 -25.24
N LYS A 211 -19.37 -40.27 -25.10
CA LYS A 211 -18.12 -40.34 -24.30
C LYS A 211 -18.31 -39.72 -22.96
N ASN A 212 -17.86 -40.40 -21.91
CA ASN A 212 -17.76 -39.79 -20.58
C ASN A 212 -16.65 -38.73 -20.56
N VAL A 213 -16.93 -37.56 -19.98
CA VAL A 213 -16.01 -36.46 -19.80
C VAL A 213 -15.51 -36.45 -18.35
N HIS A 214 -16.42 -36.70 -17.40
CA HIS A 214 -16.07 -36.77 -15.98
C HIS A 214 -17.18 -37.50 -15.18
N PRO A 215 -16.81 -38.49 -14.34
CA PRO A 215 -15.52 -39.17 -14.36
C PRO A 215 -15.32 -39.99 -15.64
N GLU A 216 -14.07 -40.33 -15.96
CA GLU A 216 -13.78 -41.16 -17.17
C GLU A 216 -14.38 -42.56 -17.06
N GLU A 217 -14.34 -43.11 -15.80
CA GLU A 217 -14.92 -44.43 -15.49
C GLU A 217 -15.76 -44.34 -14.22
N GLY A 218 -16.86 -45.05 -14.16
CA GLY A 218 -17.75 -45.11 -13.00
C GLY A 218 -18.65 -43.89 -12.88
N LYS A 219 -19.05 -43.60 -11.63
CA LYS A 219 -19.82 -42.42 -11.22
C LYS A 219 -19.11 -41.75 -10.07
N GLU A 220 -19.27 -40.45 -9.93
CA GLU A 220 -18.69 -39.67 -8.88
C GLU A 220 -19.77 -38.99 -8.02
N LYS A 221 -19.46 -38.78 -6.71
CA LYS A 221 -20.39 -38.15 -5.80
C LYS A 221 -20.03 -36.68 -5.65
N MET A 222 -21.03 -35.81 -5.76
CA MET A 222 -20.89 -34.38 -5.55
C MET A 222 -21.92 -33.89 -4.55
N GLY A 223 -21.45 -33.24 -3.48
CA GLY A 223 -22.31 -32.52 -2.54
C GLY A 223 -22.65 -31.13 -3.06
N ILE A 224 -23.91 -30.77 -3.10
CA ILE A 224 -24.42 -29.52 -3.65
C ILE A 224 -25.33 -28.86 -2.63
N LEU A 225 -25.01 -27.61 -2.26
CA LEU A 225 -25.94 -26.76 -1.55
C LEU A 225 -26.75 -25.97 -2.55
N LEU A 226 -28.02 -26.29 -2.68
CA LEU A 226 -28.88 -25.77 -3.73
C LEU A 226 -29.21 -24.29 -3.55
N GLY A 227 -28.73 -23.45 -4.47
CA GLY A 227 -28.94 -22.00 -4.48
C GLY A 227 -27.75 -21.18 -3.97
N GLU A 228 -26.59 -21.81 -3.73
CA GLU A 228 -25.32 -21.11 -3.58
C GLU A 228 -24.62 -20.84 -4.91
N SER A 229 -23.79 -19.82 -4.93
CA SER A 229 -22.96 -19.47 -6.09
C SER A 229 -21.98 -20.61 -6.44
N GLY A 230 -21.82 -20.87 -7.74
CA GLY A 230 -20.90 -21.89 -8.26
C GLY A 230 -21.57 -23.16 -8.77
N VAL A 231 -22.87 -23.32 -8.57
CA VAL A 231 -23.65 -24.42 -9.17
C VAL A 231 -24.53 -23.86 -10.29
N PRO A 232 -24.50 -24.43 -11.52
CA PRO A 232 -25.37 -23.98 -12.62
C PRO A 232 -26.83 -23.99 -12.23
N ASP A 233 -27.59 -22.95 -12.59
CA ASP A 233 -29.02 -22.83 -12.26
C ASP A 233 -29.85 -23.93 -12.90
N GLU A 234 -29.43 -24.44 -14.07
CA GLU A 234 -30.06 -25.57 -14.73
C GLU A 234 -29.98 -26.86 -13.89
N LEU A 235 -28.80 -27.10 -13.27
CA LEU A 235 -28.61 -28.23 -12.36
C LEU A 235 -29.47 -28.11 -11.12
N VAL A 236 -29.47 -26.90 -10.51
CA VAL A 236 -30.31 -26.58 -9.33
C VAL A 236 -31.79 -26.83 -9.67
N SER A 237 -32.25 -26.33 -10.82
CA SER A 237 -33.64 -26.48 -11.28
C SER A 237 -34.00 -27.91 -11.58
N ALA A 238 -33.07 -28.72 -12.10
CA ALA A 238 -33.25 -30.13 -12.38
C ALA A 238 -33.40 -30.98 -11.12
N ILE A 239 -32.71 -30.62 -10.02
CA ILE A 239 -32.69 -31.32 -8.72
C ILE A 239 -33.90 -30.94 -7.87
N VAL A 240 -34.34 -29.68 -7.91
CA VAL A 240 -35.46 -29.21 -7.10
C VAL A 240 -36.73 -30.00 -7.43
N GLY A 241 -37.39 -30.52 -6.39
CA GLY A 241 -38.61 -31.33 -6.51
C GLY A 241 -38.34 -32.83 -6.51
N MET A 242 -37.10 -33.28 -6.80
CA MET A 242 -36.71 -34.72 -6.77
C MET A 242 -36.71 -35.27 -5.34
N LYS A 243 -36.70 -36.60 -5.28
CA LYS A 243 -36.53 -37.36 -4.00
C LYS A 243 -35.28 -38.23 -4.09
N ILE A 244 -34.87 -38.78 -2.95
CA ILE A 244 -33.77 -39.74 -2.85
C ILE A 244 -34.07 -40.96 -3.78
N GLU A 245 -33.03 -41.48 -4.44
CA GLU A 245 -33.04 -42.58 -5.42
C GLU A 245 -33.72 -42.24 -6.78
N GLU A 246 -34.10 -40.98 -6.99
CA GLU A 246 -34.56 -40.55 -8.32
C GLU A 246 -33.36 -40.14 -9.19
N SER A 247 -33.42 -40.58 -10.45
CA SER A 247 -32.40 -40.31 -11.47
C SER A 247 -32.96 -39.41 -12.55
N LYS A 248 -32.13 -38.51 -13.10
CA LYS A 248 -32.47 -37.61 -14.17
C LYS A 248 -31.28 -37.38 -15.10
N SER A 249 -31.57 -37.01 -16.34
CA SER A 249 -30.58 -36.61 -17.35
C SER A 249 -30.92 -35.22 -17.85
N GLU A 250 -29.97 -34.27 -17.77
CA GLU A 250 -30.17 -32.92 -18.27
C GLU A 250 -28.91 -32.41 -18.99
N GLU A 251 -29.11 -31.52 -19.97
CA GLU A 251 -28.02 -30.78 -20.60
C GLU A 251 -27.75 -29.50 -19.81
N ILE A 252 -26.52 -29.34 -19.33
CA ILE A 252 -26.12 -28.26 -18.46
C ILE A 252 -24.91 -27.55 -19.08
N GLU A 253 -24.95 -26.24 -19.10
CA GLU A 253 -23.82 -25.39 -19.48
C GLU A 253 -23.05 -24.97 -18.25
N PHE A 254 -21.78 -25.40 -18.18
CA PHE A 254 -20.92 -25.08 -17.02
C PHE A 254 -20.13 -23.80 -17.27
N PRO A 255 -20.04 -22.89 -16.27
CA PRO A 255 -19.23 -21.67 -16.40
C PRO A 255 -17.73 -22.00 -16.51
N GLU A 256 -16.94 -21.11 -17.11
CA GLU A 256 -15.49 -21.28 -17.24
C GLU A 256 -14.78 -21.40 -15.87
N ALA A 257 -15.34 -20.77 -14.83
CA ALA A 257 -14.83 -20.82 -13.46
C ALA A 257 -15.31 -22.05 -12.65
N PHE A 258 -15.89 -23.06 -13.28
CA PHE A 258 -16.38 -24.23 -12.56
C PHE A 258 -15.23 -25.05 -11.97
N ASN A 259 -15.38 -25.49 -10.71
CA ASN A 259 -14.31 -26.15 -9.95
C ASN A 259 -13.80 -27.45 -10.57
N VAL A 260 -14.63 -28.15 -11.36
CA VAL A 260 -14.25 -29.40 -12.04
C VAL A 260 -13.73 -29.07 -13.44
N LYS A 261 -12.40 -28.94 -13.58
CA LYS A 261 -11.73 -28.51 -14.82
C LYS A 261 -12.20 -29.20 -16.10
N PRO A 262 -12.42 -30.54 -16.12
CA PRO A 262 -12.92 -31.22 -17.34
C PRO A 262 -14.31 -30.77 -17.77
N MET A 263 -15.10 -30.16 -16.91
CA MET A 263 -16.48 -29.73 -17.17
C MET A 263 -16.56 -28.19 -17.42
N ALA A 264 -15.58 -27.43 -16.99
CA ALA A 264 -15.57 -25.98 -17.12
C ALA A 264 -15.69 -25.49 -18.56
N GLY A 265 -16.56 -24.49 -18.81
CA GLY A 265 -16.80 -23.91 -20.13
C GLY A 265 -17.44 -24.82 -21.15
N GLN A 266 -18.00 -25.97 -20.73
CA GLN A 266 -18.58 -26.96 -21.65
C GLN A 266 -20.09 -27.17 -21.41
N LYS A 267 -20.81 -27.40 -22.49
CA LYS A 267 -22.19 -27.88 -22.44
C LYS A 267 -22.17 -29.39 -22.47
N LEU A 268 -22.60 -30.04 -21.37
CA LEU A 268 -22.51 -31.46 -21.15
C LEU A 268 -23.87 -32.03 -20.75
N LYS A 269 -24.12 -33.29 -21.16
CA LYS A 269 -25.23 -34.05 -20.64
C LYS A 269 -24.82 -34.71 -19.33
N ILE A 270 -25.53 -34.38 -18.26
CA ILE A 270 -25.31 -34.96 -16.93
C ILE A 270 -26.40 -35.99 -16.64
N ASP A 271 -25.97 -37.21 -16.43
CA ASP A 271 -26.83 -38.27 -15.89
C ASP A 271 -26.53 -38.32 -14.39
N PHE A 272 -27.50 -38.04 -13.53
CA PHE A 272 -27.30 -37.99 -12.09
C PHE A 272 -28.45 -38.68 -11.34
N GLU A 273 -28.12 -39.12 -10.12
CA GLU A 273 -29.02 -39.75 -9.17
C GLU A 273 -28.86 -39.11 -7.80
N VAL A 274 -29.93 -38.84 -7.10
CA VAL A 274 -29.90 -38.29 -5.76
C VAL A 274 -29.61 -39.39 -4.74
N VAL A 275 -28.44 -39.33 -4.11
CA VAL A 275 -28.01 -40.35 -3.12
C VAL A 275 -28.42 -39.95 -1.69
N SER A 276 -28.30 -38.66 -1.34
CA SER A 276 -28.72 -38.19 -0.04
C SER A 276 -29.30 -36.78 -0.11
N HIS A 277 -30.21 -36.51 0.79
CA HIS A 277 -30.85 -35.20 0.92
C HIS A 277 -30.89 -34.82 2.40
N LYS A 278 -30.30 -33.68 2.73
CA LYS A 278 -30.33 -33.11 4.07
C LYS A 278 -30.98 -31.74 4.00
N ARG A 279 -31.89 -31.50 4.91
CA ARG A 279 -32.56 -30.20 5.08
C ARG A 279 -31.92 -29.43 6.21
N GLY A 280 -31.53 -28.20 5.93
CA GLY A 280 -31.01 -27.31 6.94
C GLY A 280 -32.13 -26.86 7.90
N LYS A 281 -31.91 -27.03 9.18
CA LYS A 281 -32.74 -26.45 10.23
C LYS A 281 -31.98 -25.28 10.83
N LEU A 282 -32.48 -24.07 10.64
CA LEU A 282 -31.90 -22.88 11.26
C LEU A 282 -32.10 -23.00 12.79
N PRO A 283 -31.02 -22.78 13.58
CA PRO A 283 -31.14 -22.68 15.03
C PRO A 283 -32.00 -21.50 15.41
N LYS A 284 -32.68 -21.58 16.53
CA LYS A 284 -33.34 -20.42 17.11
C LYS A 284 -32.28 -19.49 17.70
N VAL A 285 -32.58 -18.20 17.74
CA VAL A 285 -31.73 -17.22 18.43
C VAL A 285 -32.06 -17.31 19.93
N ASP A 286 -31.52 -18.33 20.56
CA ASP A 286 -31.67 -18.59 22.00
C ASP A 286 -30.35 -18.32 22.73
N GLU A 287 -30.37 -18.51 24.05
CA GLU A 287 -29.20 -18.27 24.91
C GLU A 287 -27.95 -19.04 24.47
N GLU A 288 -28.13 -20.31 24.03
CA GLU A 288 -27.00 -21.15 23.58
C GLU A 288 -26.42 -20.62 22.26
N PHE A 289 -27.28 -20.23 21.32
CA PHE A 289 -26.87 -19.60 20.06
C PHE A 289 -26.09 -18.30 20.32
N VAL A 290 -26.63 -17.42 21.18
CA VAL A 290 -25.99 -16.13 21.51
C VAL A 290 -24.63 -16.34 22.14
N LYS A 291 -24.52 -17.25 23.13
CA LYS A 291 -23.24 -17.59 23.76
C LYS A 291 -22.22 -18.20 22.80
N SER A 292 -22.67 -18.92 21.75
CA SER A 292 -21.76 -19.50 20.75
C SER A 292 -21.01 -18.46 19.91
N PHE A 293 -21.42 -17.18 19.98
CA PHE A 293 -20.76 -16.04 19.34
C PHE A 293 -20.01 -15.13 20.34
N GLY A 294 -19.82 -15.59 21.58
CA GLY A 294 -19.02 -14.89 22.58
C GLY A 294 -19.78 -13.86 23.42
N VAL A 295 -21.12 -13.81 23.28
CA VAL A 295 -21.97 -12.90 24.08
C VAL A 295 -22.38 -13.61 25.37
N ASP A 296 -21.64 -13.39 26.46
CA ASP A 296 -21.79 -14.09 27.73
C ASP A 296 -23.18 -13.94 28.37
N SER A 297 -23.85 -12.82 28.12
CA SER A 297 -25.20 -12.55 28.65
C SER A 297 -26.28 -13.53 28.15
N GLY A 298 -26.06 -14.16 27.00
CA GLY A 298 -26.99 -15.03 26.33
C GLY A 298 -28.29 -14.33 25.84
N LYS A 299 -28.36 -12.99 25.85
CA LYS A 299 -29.52 -12.24 25.43
C LYS A 299 -29.42 -11.85 23.97
N GLU A 300 -30.51 -12.04 23.22
CA GLU A 300 -30.60 -11.65 21.81
C GLU A 300 -30.36 -10.15 21.61
N GLU A 301 -30.84 -9.29 22.52
CA GLU A 301 -30.68 -7.85 22.46
C GLU A 301 -29.18 -7.43 22.48
N ASP A 302 -28.39 -8.08 23.33
CA ASP A 302 -26.97 -7.80 23.44
C ASP A 302 -26.21 -8.27 22.17
N LEU A 303 -26.58 -9.42 21.60
CA LEU A 303 -26.06 -9.89 20.31
C LEU A 303 -26.38 -8.89 19.19
N ARG A 304 -27.64 -8.38 19.15
CA ARG A 304 -28.03 -7.37 18.16
C ARG A 304 -27.23 -6.09 18.28
N ASN A 305 -26.99 -5.63 19.50
CA ASN A 305 -26.17 -4.43 19.76
C ASN A 305 -24.71 -4.65 19.31
N GLU A 306 -24.11 -5.78 19.62
CA GLU A 306 -22.76 -6.10 19.19
C GLU A 306 -22.63 -6.20 17.67
N ILE A 307 -23.62 -6.82 17.00
CA ILE A 307 -23.69 -6.86 15.53
C ILE A 307 -23.82 -5.46 14.97
N ALA A 308 -24.75 -4.65 15.48
CA ALA A 308 -24.94 -3.28 15.03
C ALA A 308 -23.68 -2.43 15.16
N ASP A 309 -22.96 -2.55 16.27
CA ASP A 309 -21.72 -1.82 16.52
C ASP A 309 -20.58 -2.32 15.62
N ASN A 310 -20.53 -3.61 15.33
CA ASN A 310 -19.58 -4.17 14.36
C ASN A 310 -19.86 -3.66 12.93
N LEU A 311 -21.12 -3.74 12.48
CA LEU A 311 -21.51 -3.25 11.16
C LEU A 311 -21.27 -1.75 11.03
N LYS A 312 -21.55 -0.94 12.06
CA LYS A 312 -21.26 0.50 12.07
C LYS A 312 -19.77 0.79 11.95
N ARG A 313 -18.90 0.01 12.65
CA ARG A 313 -17.44 0.16 12.55
C ARG A 313 -16.95 -0.20 11.15
N GLU A 314 -17.42 -1.31 10.60
CA GLU A 314 -17.07 -1.76 9.26
C GLU A 314 -17.54 -0.75 8.21
N LEU A 315 -18.79 -0.31 8.27
CA LEU A 315 -19.34 0.73 7.40
C LEU A 315 -18.53 2.03 7.46
N LYS A 316 -18.15 2.47 8.67
CA LYS A 316 -17.33 3.67 8.84
C LYS A 316 -15.99 3.53 8.13
N ASN A 317 -15.33 2.38 8.26
CA ASN A 317 -14.05 2.13 7.62
C ASN A 317 -14.17 2.13 6.08
N VAL A 318 -15.22 1.48 5.55
CA VAL A 318 -15.49 1.45 4.11
C VAL A 318 -15.79 2.84 3.57
N ILE A 319 -16.65 3.61 4.26
CA ILE A 319 -16.96 5.01 3.88
C ILE A 319 -15.69 5.86 3.90
N GLN A 320 -14.86 5.75 4.93
CA GLN A 320 -13.61 6.50 5.01
C GLN A 320 -12.66 6.16 3.84
N ALA A 321 -12.49 4.88 3.52
CA ALA A 321 -11.65 4.43 2.41
C ALA A 321 -12.17 4.96 1.06
N LYS A 322 -13.48 4.90 0.83
CA LYS A 322 -14.11 5.43 -0.39
C LYS A 322 -13.98 6.95 -0.51
N ASN A 323 -14.23 7.65 0.59
CA ASN A 323 -14.10 9.11 0.63
C ASN A 323 -12.66 9.53 0.35
N LYS A 324 -11.69 8.87 0.98
CA LYS A 324 -10.28 9.07 0.71
C LYS A 324 -9.97 8.90 -0.78
N THR A 325 -10.42 7.81 -1.39
CA THR A 325 -10.22 7.53 -2.81
C THR A 325 -10.88 8.60 -3.70
N ALA A 326 -12.11 9.02 -3.38
CA ALA A 326 -12.82 10.04 -4.13
C ALA A 326 -12.15 11.42 -4.03
N VAL A 327 -11.71 11.82 -2.83
CA VAL A 327 -10.99 13.07 -2.58
C VAL A 327 -9.66 13.07 -3.34
N LEU A 328 -8.86 12.01 -3.20
CA LEU A 328 -7.56 11.92 -3.89
C LEU A 328 -7.72 11.91 -5.41
N LYS A 329 -8.76 11.26 -5.93
CA LYS A 329 -9.07 11.28 -7.36
C LYS A 329 -9.40 12.70 -7.83
N ALA A 330 -10.26 13.42 -7.09
CA ALA A 330 -10.61 14.78 -7.44
C ALA A 330 -9.39 15.72 -7.38
N LEU A 331 -8.53 15.59 -6.37
CA LEU A 331 -7.30 16.36 -6.29
C LEU A 331 -6.32 16.07 -7.44
N ARG A 332 -6.19 14.79 -7.85
CA ARG A 332 -5.35 14.43 -9.00
C ARG A 332 -5.80 15.05 -10.31
N GLU A 333 -7.11 15.21 -10.51
CA GLU A 333 -7.65 15.90 -11.70
C GLU A 333 -7.20 17.36 -11.79
N GLU A 334 -7.05 18.05 -10.64
CA GLU A 334 -6.56 19.43 -10.60
C GLU A 334 -5.07 19.56 -10.98
N VAL A 335 -4.31 18.47 -10.88
CA VAL A 335 -2.87 18.43 -11.15
C VAL A 335 -2.50 17.42 -12.24
N LYS A 336 -3.44 17.03 -13.10
CA LYS A 336 -3.26 15.98 -14.13
C LYS A 336 -2.08 16.24 -15.08
N ASP A 337 -1.75 17.51 -15.33
CA ASP A 337 -0.69 17.94 -16.24
C ASP A 337 0.68 18.09 -15.53
N LEU A 338 0.76 17.71 -14.23
CA LEU A 338 2.00 17.78 -13.47
C LEU A 338 3.02 16.77 -14.01
N ALA A 339 4.18 17.27 -14.40
CA ALA A 339 5.27 16.42 -14.85
C ALA A 339 5.83 15.60 -13.67
N ILE A 340 5.92 14.28 -13.84
CA ILE A 340 6.57 13.38 -12.89
C ILE A 340 7.77 12.78 -13.59
N SER A 341 8.86 12.58 -12.85
CA SER A 341 10.06 11.95 -13.35
C SER A 341 9.82 10.49 -13.75
N ASP A 342 10.32 10.11 -14.94
CA ASP A 342 10.26 8.71 -15.39
C ASP A 342 11.00 7.77 -14.43
N LYS A 343 12.07 8.25 -13.77
CA LYS A 343 12.80 7.45 -12.78
C LYS A 343 11.99 7.20 -11.52
N MET A 344 11.25 8.24 -11.04
CA MET A 344 10.33 8.05 -9.90
C MET A 344 9.27 7.01 -10.24
N ILE A 345 8.69 7.11 -11.44
CA ILE A 345 7.68 6.16 -11.90
C ILE A 345 8.26 4.75 -11.98
N ALA A 346 9.44 4.59 -12.56
CA ALA A 346 10.08 3.28 -12.69
C ALA A 346 10.40 2.65 -11.33
N ARG A 347 10.91 3.44 -10.38
CA ARG A 347 11.19 2.98 -9.01
C ARG A 347 9.92 2.54 -8.29
N GLU A 348 8.89 3.37 -8.29
CA GLU A 348 7.62 3.05 -7.64
C GLU A 348 6.93 1.86 -8.30
N SER A 349 6.99 1.74 -9.64
CA SER A 349 6.46 0.59 -10.37
C SER A 349 7.18 -0.71 -9.99
N ALA A 350 8.49 -0.66 -9.81
CA ALA A 350 9.28 -1.81 -9.36
C ALA A 350 8.93 -2.21 -7.92
N ALA A 351 8.71 -1.24 -7.03
CA ALA A 351 8.29 -1.49 -5.66
C ALA A 351 6.89 -2.14 -5.61
N LEU A 352 5.94 -1.63 -6.41
CA LEU A 352 4.59 -2.22 -6.53
C LEU A 352 4.62 -3.65 -7.09
N ALA A 353 5.46 -3.91 -8.09
CA ALA A 353 5.64 -5.24 -8.65
C ALA A 353 6.19 -6.21 -7.59
N HIS A 354 7.18 -5.78 -6.81
CA HIS A 354 7.71 -6.57 -5.69
C HIS A 354 6.66 -6.83 -4.62
N GLN A 355 5.90 -5.81 -4.22
CA GLN A 355 4.81 -5.93 -3.26
C GLN A 355 3.75 -6.94 -3.72
N SER A 356 3.35 -6.89 -5.00
CA SER A 356 2.39 -7.85 -5.58
C SER A 356 2.91 -9.28 -5.51
N MET A 357 4.22 -9.49 -5.77
CA MET A 357 4.86 -10.79 -5.68
C MET A 357 4.86 -11.33 -4.25
N GLU A 358 5.16 -10.48 -3.27
CA GLU A 358 5.15 -10.89 -1.86
C GLU A 358 3.73 -11.23 -1.37
N GLN A 359 2.72 -10.45 -1.78
CA GLN A 359 1.32 -10.80 -1.50
C GLN A 359 0.94 -12.17 -2.08
N ALA A 360 1.35 -12.47 -3.31
CA ALA A 360 1.11 -13.78 -3.92
C ALA A 360 1.78 -14.92 -3.14
N ARG A 361 2.99 -14.70 -2.59
CA ARG A 361 3.67 -15.67 -1.72
C ARG A 361 2.90 -15.91 -0.41
N GLN A 362 2.41 -14.83 0.20
CA GLN A 362 1.60 -14.93 1.43
C GLN A 362 0.29 -15.68 1.19
N MET A 363 -0.28 -15.60 0.00
CA MET A 363 -1.45 -16.39 -0.43
C MET A 363 -1.10 -17.86 -0.75
N GLY A 364 0.15 -18.28 -0.54
CA GLY A 364 0.59 -19.67 -0.74
C GLY A 364 1.00 -20.02 -2.16
N ILE A 365 1.12 -19.05 -3.07
CA ILE A 365 1.61 -19.29 -4.42
C ILE A 365 3.13 -19.46 -4.36
N GLN A 366 3.59 -20.70 -4.55
CA GLN A 366 5.02 -20.98 -4.62
C GLN A 366 5.59 -20.46 -5.95
N ASN A 367 6.66 -19.64 -5.86
CA ASN A 367 7.31 -19.03 -7.02
C ASN A 367 6.35 -18.24 -7.93
N PRO A 368 5.71 -17.17 -7.46
CA PRO A 368 4.90 -16.34 -8.31
C PRO A 368 5.73 -15.76 -9.44
N PRO A 369 5.20 -15.67 -10.67
CA PRO A 369 5.91 -15.06 -11.78
C PRO A 369 6.24 -13.60 -11.46
N HIS A 370 7.42 -13.13 -11.86
CA HIS A 370 7.77 -11.72 -11.75
C HIS A 370 6.84 -10.90 -12.65
N PRO A 371 5.97 -10.05 -12.08
CA PRO A 371 5.11 -9.23 -12.90
C PRO A 371 5.94 -8.15 -13.61
N ASP A 372 5.58 -7.82 -14.87
CA ASP A 372 6.22 -6.69 -15.56
C ASP A 372 5.88 -5.40 -14.82
N HIS A 373 6.89 -4.69 -14.35
CA HIS A 373 6.74 -3.41 -13.65
C HIS A 373 6.00 -2.34 -14.48
N LYS A 374 6.03 -2.44 -15.82
CA LYS A 374 5.29 -1.55 -16.70
C LYS A 374 3.77 -1.59 -16.47
N ASN A 375 3.25 -2.74 -16.06
CA ASN A 375 1.83 -2.88 -15.73
C ASN A 375 1.41 -2.03 -14.51
N PHE A 376 2.36 -1.57 -13.72
CA PHE A 376 2.14 -0.77 -12.53
C PHE A 376 2.38 0.73 -12.73
N GLU A 377 2.84 1.19 -13.92
CA GLU A 377 3.17 2.60 -14.15
C GLU A 377 2.00 3.55 -13.87
N GLY A 378 0.77 3.16 -14.24
CA GLY A 378 -0.42 3.94 -13.96
C GLY A 378 -0.67 4.12 -12.46
N LEU A 379 -0.61 3.02 -11.72
CA LEU A 379 -0.78 3.02 -10.27
C LEU A 379 0.37 3.74 -9.56
N ALA A 380 1.60 3.59 -10.05
CA ALA A 380 2.77 4.30 -9.56
C ALA A 380 2.62 5.81 -9.68
N LYS A 381 2.18 6.30 -10.86
CA LYS A 381 1.89 7.73 -11.08
C LYS A 381 0.85 8.26 -10.10
N GLU A 382 -0.26 7.52 -9.91
CA GLU A 382 -1.30 7.91 -8.97
C GLU A 382 -0.76 7.98 -7.54
N ARG A 383 0.05 7.00 -7.12
CA ARG A 383 0.61 6.94 -5.78
C ARG A 383 1.61 8.07 -5.51
N ILE A 384 2.47 8.37 -6.47
CA ILE A 384 3.40 9.50 -6.41
C ILE A 384 2.62 10.82 -6.31
N LEU A 385 1.61 11.04 -7.17
CA LEU A 385 0.78 12.25 -7.11
C LEU A 385 0.07 12.40 -5.78
N ASN A 386 -0.51 11.32 -5.23
CA ASN A 386 -1.15 11.34 -3.93
C ASN A 386 -0.17 11.76 -2.83
N SER A 387 1.03 11.17 -2.80
CA SER A 387 2.07 11.50 -1.83
C SER A 387 2.50 12.97 -1.91
N LEU A 388 2.72 13.46 -3.13
CA LEU A 388 3.09 14.87 -3.38
C LEU A 388 1.97 15.83 -2.95
N LEU A 389 0.72 15.53 -3.29
CA LEU A 389 -0.45 16.33 -2.91
C LEU A 389 -0.61 16.41 -1.40
N ILE A 390 -0.57 15.25 -0.72
CA ILE A 390 -0.71 15.18 0.74
C ILE A 390 0.40 15.95 1.43
N SER A 391 1.64 15.75 1.02
CA SER A 391 2.80 16.45 1.56
C SER A 391 2.70 17.97 1.37
N ASN A 392 2.30 18.42 0.18
CA ASN A 392 2.14 19.83 -0.14
C ASN A 392 1.02 20.48 0.67
N ILE A 393 -0.14 19.82 0.75
CA ILE A 393 -1.29 20.30 1.51
C ILE A 393 -0.93 20.35 3.01
N ALA A 394 -0.32 19.30 3.56
CA ALA A 394 0.12 19.27 4.95
C ALA A 394 1.04 20.47 5.26
N LYS A 395 2.02 20.74 4.40
CA LYS A 395 2.96 21.87 4.54
C LYS A 395 2.25 23.21 4.44
N LYS A 396 1.43 23.43 3.39
CA LYS A 396 0.75 24.73 3.15
C LYS A 396 -0.30 25.05 4.20
N GLN A 397 -1.01 24.03 4.69
CA GLN A 397 -2.08 24.18 5.68
C GLN A 397 -1.63 23.95 7.11
N ASN A 398 -0.31 23.74 7.31
CA ASN A 398 0.31 23.49 8.61
C ASN A 398 -0.37 22.34 9.39
N VAL A 399 -0.78 21.28 8.68
CA VAL A 399 -1.33 20.08 9.30
C VAL A 399 -0.18 19.27 9.87
N GLN A 400 -0.15 19.13 11.18
CA GLN A 400 0.87 18.35 11.89
C GLN A 400 0.30 17.01 12.35
N VAL A 401 1.19 16.04 12.51
CA VAL A 401 0.81 14.70 13.00
C VAL A 401 0.25 14.80 14.42
N ASP A 402 -0.94 14.29 14.63
CA ASP A 402 -1.55 14.14 15.95
C ASP A 402 -1.10 12.83 16.60
N TYR A 403 -0.18 12.94 17.54
CA TYR A 403 0.36 11.77 18.25
C TYR A 403 -0.67 11.03 19.10
N THR A 404 -1.79 11.65 19.45
CA THR A 404 -2.90 10.97 20.12
C THR A 404 -3.54 9.96 19.16
N LYS A 405 -3.80 10.39 17.92
CA LYS A 405 -4.32 9.51 16.86
C LYS A 405 -3.33 8.42 16.45
N VAL A 406 -2.03 8.72 16.46
CA VAL A 406 -0.97 7.71 16.24
C VAL A 406 -1.07 6.61 17.29
N ARG A 407 -1.16 7.01 18.57
CA ARG A 407 -1.31 6.05 19.68
C ARG A 407 -2.59 5.23 19.56
N GLU A 408 -3.72 5.88 19.27
CA GLU A 408 -5.01 5.20 19.07
C GLU A 408 -4.91 4.17 17.95
N LYS A 409 -4.27 4.52 16.83
CA LYS A 409 -4.09 3.61 15.71
C LYS A 409 -3.20 2.40 16.04
N ILE A 410 -2.11 2.62 16.77
CA ILE A 410 -1.25 1.52 17.24
C ILE A 410 -2.02 0.60 18.19
N ILE A 411 -2.83 1.16 19.11
CA ILE A 411 -3.67 0.37 20.01
C ILE A 411 -4.70 -0.44 19.23
N GLU A 412 -5.38 0.18 18.24
CA GLU A 412 -6.33 -0.52 17.36
C GLU A 412 -5.70 -1.72 16.67
N ILE A 413 -4.51 -1.54 16.08
CA ILE A 413 -3.77 -2.62 15.43
C ILE A 413 -3.38 -3.70 16.45
N SER A 414 -2.92 -3.32 17.64
CA SER A 414 -2.44 -4.25 18.65
C SER A 414 -3.54 -5.18 19.19
N GLN A 415 -4.81 -4.74 19.21
CA GLN A 415 -5.95 -5.53 19.67
C GLN A 415 -6.20 -6.80 18.83
N THR A 416 -5.65 -6.90 17.64
CA THR A 416 -5.76 -8.09 16.78
C THR A 416 -4.76 -9.19 17.14
N PHE A 417 -3.87 -8.95 18.10
CA PHE A 417 -2.80 -9.87 18.52
C PHE A 417 -3.05 -10.41 19.94
N GLU A 418 -2.49 -11.57 20.24
CA GLU A 418 -2.61 -12.21 21.55
C GLU A 418 -2.03 -11.36 22.70
N ASN A 419 -0.94 -10.62 22.43
CA ASN A 419 -0.23 -9.77 23.40
C ASN A 419 -0.21 -8.30 22.95
N PRO A 420 -1.30 -7.54 23.10
CA PRO A 420 -1.39 -6.16 22.60
C PRO A 420 -0.28 -5.24 23.14
N SER A 421 0.10 -5.37 24.39
CA SER A 421 1.11 -4.52 25.04
C SER A 421 2.51 -4.66 24.39
N GLU A 422 2.89 -5.88 24.03
CA GLU A 422 4.19 -6.15 23.38
C GLU A 422 4.22 -5.54 21.96
N ILE A 423 3.09 -5.61 21.24
CA ILE A 423 2.96 -5.04 19.91
C ILE A 423 3.07 -3.51 19.97
N VAL A 424 2.38 -2.86 20.93
CA VAL A 424 2.50 -1.40 21.11
C VAL A 424 3.97 -1.01 21.36
N GLU A 425 4.66 -1.72 22.24
CA GLU A 425 6.07 -1.45 22.56
C GLU A 425 6.97 -1.68 21.33
N TYR A 426 6.70 -2.71 20.53
CA TYR A 426 7.42 -3.01 19.30
C TYR A 426 7.31 -1.89 18.26
N TYR A 427 6.09 -1.33 18.06
CA TYR A 427 5.90 -0.20 17.16
C TYR A 427 6.70 1.03 17.57
N TYR A 428 6.71 1.36 18.89
CA TYR A 428 7.47 2.51 19.39
C TYR A 428 8.99 2.30 19.36
N LYS A 429 9.47 1.07 19.40
CA LYS A 429 10.91 0.73 19.31
C LYS A 429 11.42 0.65 17.88
N THR A 430 10.54 0.55 16.89
CA THR A 430 10.90 0.40 15.48
C THR A 430 10.56 1.69 14.72
N PRO A 431 11.57 2.56 14.46
CA PRO A 431 11.33 3.87 13.86
C PRO A 431 10.57 3.80 12.51
N GLU A 432 10.85 2.79 11.70
CA GLU A 432 10.23 2.59 10.38
C GLU A 432 8.73 2.31 10.51
N LEU A 433 8.33 1.46 11.47
CA LEU A 433 6.93 1.16 11.72
C LEU A 433 6.19 2.38 12.29
N LEU A 434 6.82 3.09 13.23
CA LEU A 434 6.24 4.31 13.80
C LEU A 434 6.03 5.37 12.71
N SER A 435 7.04 5.61 11.87
CA SER A 435 6.96 6.56 10.75
C SER A 435 5.85 6.19 9.76
N SER A 436 5.65 4.90 9.49
CA SER A 436 4.56 4.40 8.64
C SER A 436 3.18 4.76 9.22
N ILE A 437 2.99 4.58 10.54
CA ILE A 437 1.73 4.95 11.21
C ILE A 437 1.55 6.47 11.23
N GLU A 438 2.61 7.24 11.53
CA GLU A 438 2.58 8.70 11.49
C GLU A 438 2.18 9.21 10.10
N GLY A 439 2.75 8.64 9.04
CA GLY A 439 2.41 8.95 7.66
C GLY A 439 0.93 8.66 7.35
N SER A 440 0.42 7.51 7.78
CA SER A 440 -0.99 7.14 7.59
C SER A 440 -1.94 8.07 8.36
N VAL A 441 -1.58 8.47 9.58
CA VAL A 441 -2.36 9.40 10.38
C VAL A 441 -2.35 10.79 9.75
N LEU A 442 -1.20 11.28 9.32
CA LEU A 442 -1.08 12.56 8.63
C LEU A 442 -1.92 12.58 7.34
N GLU A 443 -1.85 11.52 6.55
CA GLU A 443 -2.66 11.37 5.34
C GLU A 443 -4.15 11.49 5.65
N ASN A 444 -4.65 10.78 6.68
CA ASN A 444 -6.05 10.85 7.08
C ASN A 444 -6.43 12.25 7.56
N GLN A 445 -5.56 12.92 8.34
CA GLN A 445 -5.80 14.29 8.79
C GLN A 445 -5.87 15.29 7.64
N VAL A 446 -5.01 15.14 6.62
CA VAL A 446 -5.04 15.96 5.41
C VAL A 446 -6.33 15.70 4.63
N ILE A 447 -6.75 14.43 4.48
CA ILE A 447 -8.00 14.08 3.81
C ILE A 447 -9.21 14.65 4.55
N ASP A 448 -9.24 14.57 5.89
CA ASP A 448 -10.28 15.17 6.71
C ASP A 448 -10.34 16.70 6.50
N TRP A 449 -9.17 17.35 6.50
CA TRP A 449 -9.07 18.79 6.25
C TRP A 449 -9.58 19.16 4.85
N VAL A 450 -9.16 18.43 3.81
CA VAL A 450 -9.63 18.64 2.43
C VAL A 450 -11.14 18.44 2.35
N THR A 451 -11.65 17.35 2.94
CA THR A 451 -13.08 17.02 2.96
C THR A 451 -13.93 18.13 3.56
N ALA A 452 -13.40 18.83 4.57
CA ALA A 452 -14.08 19.97 5.20
C ALA A 452 -14.07 21.26 4.35
N ASN A 453 -13.19 21.35 3.33
CA ASN A 453 -12.98 22.57 2.54
C ASN A 453 -13.36 22.43 1.06
N VAL A 454 -13.86 21.27 0.61
CA VAL A 454 -14.31 21.04 -0.77
C VAL A 454 -15.85 21.05 -0.89
N ASP A 455 -16.34 21.18 -2.13
CA ASP A 455 -17.78 21.05 -2.42
C ASP A 455 -18.18 19.56 -2.44
N LEU A 456 -18.77 19.11 -1.32
CA LEU A 456 -19.19 17.73 -1.12
C LEU A 456 -20.64 17.50 -1.57
N SER A 457 -20.83 16.67 -2.59
CA SER A 457 -22.16 16.16 -2.92
C SER A 457 -22.33 14.74 -2.37
N SER A 458 -23.11 14.61 -1.27
CA SER A 458 -23.36 13.31 -0.63
C SER A 458 -24.57 12.62 -1.24
N LYS A 459 -24.41 11.34 -1.60
CA LYS A 459 -25.49 10.46 -2.05
C LYS A 459 -25.71 9.36 -1.03
N LYS A 460 -26.92 9.29 -0.45
CA LYS A 460 -27.30 8.19 0.44
C LYS A 460 -27.55 6.94 -0.40
N VAL A 461 -26.91 5.84 -0.06
CA VAL A 461 -27.06 4.52 -0.67
C VAL A 461 -27.38 3.49 0.42
N SER A 462 -27.81 2.27 0.06
CA SER A 462 -28.03 1.20 1.03
C SER A 462 -26.69 0.65 1.56
N PHE A 463 -26.74 0.09 2.77
CA PHE A 463 -25.62 -0.60 3.41
C PHE A 463 -25.01 -1.66 2.47
N ASP A 464 -25.83 -2.58 1.96
CA ASP A 464 -25.36 -3.66 1.06
C ASP A 464 -24.59 -3.11 -0.14
N LYS A 465 -25.13 -2.06 -0.81
CA LYS A 465 -24.50 -1.48 -1.99
C LYS A 465 -23.11 -0.90 -1.68
N ILE A 466 -22.93 -0.30 -0.52
CA ILE A 466 -21.65 0.28 -0.13
C ILE A 466 -20.64 -0.82 0.20
N MET A 467 -21.11 -1.90 0.82
CA MET A 467 -20.27 -3.04 1.21
C MET A 467 -19.88 -3.93 0.00
N GLU A 468 -20.78 -4.13 -0.96
CA GLU A 468 -20.47 -4.90 -2.20
C GLU A 468 -19.41 -4.22 -3.09
N SER A 469 -19.27 -2.91 -2.97
CA SER A 469 -18.35 -2.11 -3.79
C SER A 469 -17.06 -1.71 -3.04
N ALA A 470 -16.79 -2.36 -1.89
CA ALA A 470 -15.66 -2.10 -1.00
C ALA A 470 -14.38 -2.89 -1.36
#